data_fed7c1bfcda1aed6072833590adf7bd1
#
_entry.id   fed7c1bfcda1aed6072833590adf7bd1
#
_cell.length_a   1.000
_cell.length_b   1.000
_cell.length_c   1.000
_cell.angle_alpha   90.00
_cell.angle_beta   90.00
_cell.angle_gamma   90.00
#
_symmetry.space_group_name_H-M   'P 1'
#
loop_
_entity.id
_entity.type
_entity.pdbx_description
1 polymer ?
#
loop_
_entity_poly.entity_id
_entity_poly.type
_entity_poly.pdbx_seq_one_letter_code
_entity_poly.pdbx_strand_id
1 'polypeptide(L)'
;MRPWLPAERPTEPPTGYKIAHPMLSQDGTRAGFTGVSLGAALPYGVLDDASCVYGRRHRPPARLCDCGFHCVHEREVAEALLCTAEHRSAVLLEVSVLGAYIRFERGFRYARQRVRTATVGPCACGAPAVALADSGGGRPGWRGLAAACAGCVRARVSVSPAGFARRAGQGLRVIAGGAGATGGPVAAGEGLGVPELVAEAALLQARLDWFQSQLARLGERREQG
;
A
#
# COMPACT_ATOMS: atom_id res chain seq x y z
N MET A 1 -24.96 -16.89 -21.14
CA MET A 1 -24.98 -17.02 -19.68
C MET A 1 -23.58 -17.43 -19.20
N ARG A 2 -22.86 -16.58 -18.45
CA ARG A 2 -21.61 -17.00 -17.81
C ARG A 2 -21.97 -17.88 -16.62
N PRO A 3 -21.31 -19.04 -16.44
CA PRO A 3 -21.55 -19.90 -15.29
C PRO A 3 -21.30 -19.11 -14.00
N TRP A 4 -22.24 -19.23 -13.09
CA TRP A 4 -22.13 -18.64 -11.75
C TRP A 4 -21.10 -19.44 -10.97
N LEU A 5 -19.89 -18.91 -10.84
CA LEU A 5 -18.87 -19.52 -10.00
C LEU A 5 -19.35 -19.40 -8.54
N PRO A 6 -19.32 -20.50 -7.77
CA PRO A 6 -19.68 -20.45 -6.37
C PRO A 6 -18.79 -19.45 -5.65
N ALA A 7 -19.38 -18.67 -4.73
CA ALA A 7 -18.63 -17.77 -3.87
C ALA A 7 -17.68 -18.59 -3.01
N GLU A 8 -16.40 -18.37 -3.14
CA GLU A 8 -15.39 -18.99 -2.26
C GLU A 8 -15.70 -18.55 -0.81
N ARG A 9 -15.84 -19.51 0.08
CA ARG A 9 -15.98 -19.28 1.52
C ARG A 9 -14.82 -19.98 2.23
N PRO A 10 -13.62 -19.38 2.23
CA PRO A 10 -12.49 -19.96 2.91
C PRO A 10 -12.77 -20.02 4.43
N THR A 11 -12.31 -21.08 5.07
CA THR A 11 -12.38 -21.25 6.54
C THR A 11 -11.54 -20.21 7.27
N GLU A 12 -10.47 -19.75 6.63
CA GLU A 12 -9.61 -18.67 7.12
C GLU A 12 -9.56 -17.52 6.11
N PRO A 13 -9.48 -16.26 6.59
CA PRO A 13 -9.35 -15.12 5.70
C PRO A 13 -8.09 -15.23 4.84
N PRO A 14 -8.19 -15.04 3.50
CA PRO A 14 -7.03 -15.04 2.64
C PRO A 14 -6.00 -13.99 3.08
N THR A 15 -4.72 -14.34 2.96
CA THR A 15 -3.60 -13.42 3.16
C THR A 15 -3.19 -12.80 1.85
N GLY A 16 -2.78 -11.54 1.89
CA GLY A 16 -2.20 -10.85 0.75
C GLY A 16 -1.19 -9.79 1.18
N TYR A 17 -0.47 -9.25 0.21
CA TYR A 17 0.60 -8.29 0.43
C TYR A 17 0.34 -7.01 -0.35
N LYS A 18 0.71 -5.89 0.22
CA LYS A 18 0.61 -4.56 -0.42
C LYS A 18 1.63 -3.62 0.17
N ILE A 19 1.89 -2.51 -0.53
CA ILE A 19 2.67 -1.43 0.02
C ILE A 19 1.78 -0.25 0.40
N ALA A 20 2.20 0.51 1.41
CA ALA A 20 1.48 1.70 1.86
C ALA A 20 2.42 2.69 2.54
N HIS A 21 2.08 3.97 2.51
CA HIS A 21 2.81 4.97 3.26
C HIS A 21 2.31 5.01 4.72
N PRO A 22 3.20 4.88 5.70
CA PRO A 22 2.82 5.05 7.11
C PRO A 22 2.53 6.52 7.39
N MET A 23 1.48 6.76 8.17
CA MET A 23 0.97 8.08 8.49
C MET A 23 0.85 8.27 10.00
N LEU A 24 1.06 9.49 10.46
CA LEU A 24 0.83 9.92 11.84
C LEU A 24 -0.08 11.13 11.83
N SER A 25 -1.13 11.14 12.66
CA SER A 25 -1.98 12.32 12.81
C SER A 25 -1.17 13.53 13.31
N GLN A 26 -1.59 14.75 12.98
CA GLN A 26 -0.82 15.95 13.34
C GLN A 26 -0.66 16.11 14.85
N ASP A 27 -1.64 15.67 15.63
CA ASP A 27 -1.61 15.64 17.09
C ASP A 27 -0.74 14.48 17.66
N GLY A 28 -0.25 13.59 16.80
CA GLY A 28 0.59 12.46 17.18
C GLY A 28 -0.15 11.34 17.92
N THR A 29 -1.47 11.39 18.05
CA THR A 29 -2.25 10.41 18.84
C THR A 29 -2.62 9.15 18.07
N ARG A 30 -2.78 9.25 16.75
CA ARG A 30 -3.19 8.15 15.86
C ARG A 30 -2.16 7.91 14.79
N ALA A 31 -1.99 6.64 14.42
CA ALA A 31 -1.20 6.22 13.27
C ALA A 31 -2.08 5.40 12.32
N GLY A 32 -1.66 5.30 11.06
CA GLY A 32 -2.37 4.55 10.05
C GLY A 32 -1.55 4.46 8.77
N PHE A 33 -2.20 4.10 7.68
CA PHE A 33 -1.57 3.89 6.40
C PHE A 33 -2.37 4.59 5.29
N THR A 34 -1.71 5.01 4.23
CA THR A 34 -2.39 5.42 2.99
C THR A 34 -1.87 4.59 1.82
N GLY A 35 -2.76 4.27 0.89
CA GLY A 35 -2.39 3.52 -0.31
C GLY A 35 -1.48 4.34 -1.23
N VAL A 36 -0.74 3.63 -2.07
CA VAL A 36 0.17 4.21 -3.09
C VAL A 36 -0.52 4.44 -4.44
N SER A 37 -1.70 3.88 -4.66
CA SER A 37 -2.45 4.04 -5.91
C SER A 37 -3.11 5.41 -6.02
N LEU A 38 -3.40 5.80 -7.28
CA LEU A 38 -4.11 7.02 -7.62
C LEU A 38 -5.46 7.12 -6.88
N GLY A 39 -5.64 8.18 -6.13
CA GLY A 39 -6.87 8.49 -5.41
C GLY A 39 -6.57 9.16 -4.08
N ALA A 40 -7.41 10.10 -3.68
CA ALA A 40 -7.32 10.78 -2.40
C ALA A 40 -7.85 9.88 -1.27
N ALA A 41 -7.26 8.68 -1.13
CA ALA A 41 -7.66 7.79 -0.05
C ALA A 41 -7.29 8.42 1.30
N LEU A 42 -8.28 8.51 2.18
CA LEU A 42 -8.03 8.85 3.58
C LEU A 42 -7.14 7.79 4.21
N PRO A 43 -6.30 8.15 5.17
CA PRO A 43 -5.55 7.18 5.93
C PRO A 43 -6.49 6.16 6.60
N TYR A 44 -6.11 4.89 6.56
CA TYR A 44 -6.86 3.78 7.14
C TYR A 44 -6.08 3.15 8.31
N GLY A 45 -6.81 2.56 9.23
CA GLY A 45 -6.26 1.89 10.41
C GLY A 45 -5.86 0.43 10.17
N VAL A 46 -5.54 -0.27 11.27
CA VAL A 46 -5.21 -1.71 11.27
C VAL A 46 -6.39 -2.56 10.83
N LEU A 47 -7.58 -2.26 11.30
CA LEU A 47 -8.83 -2.86 10.84
C LEU A 47 -9.69 -1.75 10.24
N ASP A 48 -9.98 -1.87 8.95
CA ASP A 48 -10.72 -0.81 8.26
C ASP A 48 -11.56 -1.35 7.10
N ASP A 49 -12.59 -0.58 6.75
CA ASP A 49 -13.48 -0.84 5.63
C ASP A 49 -13.15 0.05 4.44
N ALA A 50 -13.18 -0.52 3.26
CA ALA A 50 -13.01 0.23 2.04
C ALA A 50 -14.24 1.10 1.75
N SER A 51 -14.00 2.32 1.30
CA SER A 51 -15.02 3.21 0.75
C SER A 51 -14.82 3.43 -0.75
N CYS A 52 -15.87 3.81 -1.45
CA CYS A 52 -15.74 4.16 -2.85
C CYS A 52 -15.08 5.53 -3.00
N VAL A 53 -13.86 5.56 -3.53
CA VAL A 53 -13.08 6.79 -3.75
C VAL A 53 -13.72 7.76 -4.76
N TYR A 54 -14.67 7.27 -5.56
CA TYR A 54 -15.42 8.07 -6.53
C TYR A 54 -16.72 8.63 -5.96
N GLY A 55 -16.96 8.50 -4.65
CA GLY A 55 -18.19 9.00 -3.99
C GLY A 55 -19.48 8.29 -4.41
N ARG A 56 -19.40 7.16 -5.11
CA ARG A 56 -20.58 6.41 -5.58
C ARG A 56 -21.23 5.66 -4.42
N ARG A 57 -22.57 5.61 -4.42
CA ARG A 57 -23.38 4.92 -3.39
C ARG A 57 -23.44 3.41 -3.63
N HIS A 58 -22.29 2.71 -3.52
CA HIS A 58 -22.25 1.26 -3.52
C HIS A 58 -21.21 0.75 -2.51
N ARG A 59 -21.35 -0.50 -2.12
CA ARG A 59 -20.36 -1.15 -1.23
C ARG A 59 -19.18 -1.68 -2.06
N PRO A 60 -17.93 -1.37 -1.70
CA PRO A 60 -16.77 -2.04 -2.29
C PRO A 60 -16.71 -3.54 -1.92
N PRO A 61 -16.08 -4.36 -2.77
CA PRO A 61 -15.70 -4.10 -4.14
C PRO A 61 -16.91 -4.24 -5.07
N ALA A 62 -17.11 -3.30 -5.98
CA ALA A 62 -18.18 -3.38 -6.98
C ALA A 62 -17.60 -3.80 -8.33
N ARG A 63 -18.31 -4.68 -9.06
CA ARG A 63 -17.83 -5.24 -10.34
C ARG A 63 -17.58 -4.18 -11.42
N LEU A 64 -18.37 -3.12 -11.42
CA LEU A 64 -18.30 -2.02 -12.38
C LEU A 64 -17.56 -0.78 -11.83
N CYS A 65 -16.77 -0.95 -10.77
CA CYS A 65 -16.00 0.11 -10.15
C CYS A 65 -14.71 -0.46 -9.56
N ASP A 66 -13.60 0.26 -9.69
CA ASP A 66 -12.29 -0.16 -9.19
C ASP A 66 -12.09 0.13 -7.70
N CYS A 67 -13.17 0.49 -6.99
CA CYS A 67 -13.11 0.75 -5.55
C CYS A 67 -12.88 -0.53 -4.74
N GLY A 68 -12.28 -0.36 -3.58
CA GLY A 68 -11.92 -1.42 -2.66
C GLY A 68 -10.46 -1.32 -2.24
N PHE A 69 -10.08 -2.09 -1.24
CA PHE A 69 -8.68 -2.34 -0.98
C PHE A 69 -8.12 -3.32 -2.00
N HIS A 70 -6.82 -3.20 -2.30
CA HIS A 70 -6.10 -4.07 -3.22
C HIS A 70 -4.89 -4.66 -2.53
N CYS A 71 -4.58 -5.92 -2.82
CA CYS A 71 -3.33 -6.56 -2.45
C CYS A 71 -2.96 -7.60 -3.52
N VAL A 72 -1.71 -8.01 -3.54
CA VAL A 72 -1.20 -9.10 -4.38
C VAL A 72 -1.11 -10.39 -3.56
N HIS A 73 -1.06 -11.56 -4.24
CA HIS A 73 -0.94 -12.85 -3.58
C HIS A 73 0.46 -13.08 -3.03
N GLU A 74 1.48 -12.64 -3.77
CA GLU A 74 2.87 -12.94 -3.50
C GLU A 74 3.57 -11.74 -2.86
N ARG A 75 4.38 -12.05 -1.85
CA ARG A 75 5.15 -11.06 -1.09
C ARG A 75 6.19 -10.38 -1.98
N GLU A 76 6.87 -11.15 -2.80
CA GLU A 76 7.94 -10.71 -3.70
C GLU A 76 7.45 -9.67 -4.71
N VAL A 77 6.21 -9.82 -5.19
CA VAL A 77 5.58 -8.85 -6.10
C VAL A 77 5.33 -7.52 -5.38
N ALA A 78 4.91 -7.55 -4.12
CA ALA A 78 4.74 -6.32 -3.34
C ALA A 78 6.09 -5.69 -2.96
N GLU A 79 7.12 -6.50 -2.66
CA GLU A 79 8.47 -6.02 -2.37
C GLU A 79 9.11 -5.33 -3.58
N ALA A 80 8.92 -5.86 -4.79
CA ALA A 80 9.41 -5.24 -6.01
C ALA A 80 8.89 -3.80 -6.20
N LEU A 81 7.66 -3.51 -5.75
CA LEU A 81 7.11 -2.15 -5.80
C LEU A 81 7.84 -1.16 -4.88
N LEU A 82 8.47 -1.63 -3.78
CA LEU A 82 9.26 -0.77 -2.89
C LEU A 82 10.57 -0.31 -3.53
N CYS A 83 11.05 -0.98 -4.55
CA CYS A 83 12.28 -0.62 -5.26
C CYS A 83 12.12 0.62 -6.13
N THR A 84 10.89 1.07 -6.40
CA THR A 84 10.65 2.27 -7.20
C THR A 84 10.94 3.54 -6.39
N ALA A 85 11.48 4.57 -7.04
CA ALA A 85 11.80 5.84 -6.38
C ALA A 85 10.57 6.49 -5.71
N GLU A 86 9.39 6.34 -6.32
CA GLU A 86 8.12 6.87 -5.83
C GLU A 86 7.68 6.23 -4.50
N HIS A 87 8.05 4.96 -4.26
CA HIS A 87 7.56 4.18 -3.13
C HIS A 87 8.62 3.87 -2.06
N ARG A 88 9.80 4.48 -2.15
CA ARG A 88 10.90 4.26 -1.18
C ARG A 88 10.54 4.54 0.28
N SER A 89 9.57 5.40 0.53
CA SER A 89 9.07 5.70 1.89
C SER A 89 7.92 4.80 2.33
N ALA A 90 7.45 3.92 1.45
CA ALA A 90 6.39 2.98 1.78
C ALA A 90 6.91 1.81 2.65
N VAL A 91 6.00 1.12 3.28
CA VAL A 91 6.24 -0.10 4.05
C VAL A 91 5.49 -1.26 3.41
N LEU A 92 6.02 -2.47 3.52
CA LEU A 92 5.32 -3.67 3.11
C LEU A 92 4.32 -4.07 4.18
N LEU A 93 3.08 -4.29 3.77
CA LEU A 93 2.00 -4.76 4.64
C LEU A 93 1.62 -6.19 4.27
N GLU A 94 1.53 -7.04 5.29
CA GLU A 94 0.80 -8.31 5.23
C GLU A 94 -0.60 -8.07 5.77
N VAL A 95 -1.62 -8.44 5.00
CA VAL A 95 -3.02 -8.16 5.33
C VAL A 95 -3.87 -9.43 5.28
N SER A 96 -4.85 -9.55 6.18
CA SER A 96 -5.96 -10.48 6.01
C SER A 96 -7.05 -9.79 5.21
N VAL A 97 -7.50 -10.45 4.16
CA VAL A 97 -8.62 -10.05 3.30
C VAL A 97 -9.91 -10.43 3.99
N LEU A 98 -10.74 -9.44 4.31
CA LEU A 98 -11.99 -9.62 5.05
C LEU A 98 -13.19 -9.11 4.25
N GLY A 99 -14.36 -9.64 4.59
CA GLY A 99 -15.61 -9.27 3.93
C GLY A 99 -15.71 -9.78 2.50
N ALA A 100 -16.49 -9.09 1.68
CA ALA A 100 -16.62 -9.42 0.27
C ALA A 100 -15.32 -9.14 -0.50
N TYR A 101 -14.94 -10.03 -1.39
CA TYR A 101 -13.76 -9.83 -2.23
C TYR A 101 -13.97 -10.36 -3.66
N ILE A 102 -13.16 -9.86 -4.57
CA ILE A 102 -13.01 -10.33 -5.94
C ILE A 102 -11.58 -10.82 -6.07
N ARG A 103 -11.40 -12.08 -6.44
CA ARG A 103 -10.09 -12.67 -6.70
C ARG A 103 -9.71 -12.42 -8.14
N PHE A 104 -8.48 -11.99 -8.36
CA PHE A 104 -7.81 -11.87 -9.64
C PHE A 104 -6.63 -12.84 -9.69
N GLU A 105 -6.06 -13.02 -10.84
CA GLU A 105 -4.88 -13.87 -11.04
C GLU A 105 -3.72 -13.49 -10.10
N ARG A 106 -3.48 -12.19 -9.89
CA ARG A 106 -2.33 -11.68 -9.14
C ARG A 106 -2.68 -11.11 -7.76
N GLY A 107 -3.94 -11.09 -7.34
CA GLY A 107 -4.31 -10.50 -6.07
C GLY A 107 -5.79 -10.46 -5.79
N PHE A 108 -6.15 -9.67 -4.78
CA PHE A 108 -7.53 -9.46 -4.36
C PHE A 108 -7.91 -7.99 -4.41
N ARG A 109 -9.19 -7.75 -4.68
CA ARG A 109 -9.87 -6.48 -4.41
C ARG A 109 -10.98 -6.75 -3.41
N TYR A 110 -11.03 -6.03 -2.29
CA TYR A 110 -11.83 -6.44 -1.15
C TYR A 110 -12.40 -5.29 -0.33
N ALA A 111 -13.41 -5.62 0.50
CA ALA A 111 -14.22 -4.68 1.26
C ALA A 111 -13.57 -4.23 2.57
N ARG A 112 -12.88 -5.15 3.27
CA ARG A 112 -12.33 -4.93 4.61
C ARG A 112 -10.99 -5.61 4.75
N GLN A 113 -10.11 -5.03 5.52
CA GLN A 113 -8.79 -5.62 5.80
C GLN A 113 -8.44 -5.56 7.28
N ARG A 114 -7.56 -6.47 7.67
CA ARG A 114 -6.78 -6.36 8.90
C ARG A 114 -5.29 -6.40 8.53
N VAL A 115 -4.57 -5.34 8.84
CA VAL A 115 -3.11 -5.32 8.71
C VAL A 115 -2.52 -6.15 9.85
N ARG A 116 -1.75 -7.19 9.51
CA ARG A 116 -1.09 -8.09 10.46
C ARG A 116 0.31 -7.63 10.79
N THR A 117 1.06 -7.35 9.73
CA THR A 117 2.47 -7.00 9.83
C THR A 117 2.75 -5.80 8.94
N ALA A 118 3.58 -4.88 9.43
CA ALA A 118 4.18 -3.82 8.63
C ALA A 118 5.71 -3.98 8.70
N THR A 119 6.33 -4.28 7.57
CA THR A 119 7.80 -4.36 7.45
C THR A 119 8.33 -3.02 6.97
N VAL A 120 9.16 -2.42 7.79
CA VAL A 120 9.82 -1.12 7.54
C VAL A 120 11.18 -1.41 6.92
N GLY A 121 11.44 -0.88 5.73
CA GLY A 121 12.72 -1.00 5.05
C GLY A 121 13.85 -0.21 5.73
N PRO A 122 15.04 -0.21 5.16
CA PRO A 122 16.16 0.59 5.64
C PRO A 122 15.87 2.09 5.51
N CYS A 123 16.63 2.90 6.23
CA CYS A 123 16.67 4.35 6.04
C CYS A 123 17.17 4.69 4.64
N ALA A 124 16.76 5.82 4.10
CA ALA A 124 17.20 6.29 2.78
C ALA A 124 18.73 6.37 2.62
N CYS A 125 19.49 6.45 3.73
CA CYS A 125 20.96 6.38 3.72
C CYS A 125 21.52 4.95 3.75
N GLY A 126 20.66 3.92 3.68
CA GLY A 126 21.05 2.50 3.72
C GLY A 126 21.20 1.91 5.12
N ALA A 127 21.26 2.72 6.18
CA ALA A 127 21.40 2.22 7.53
C ALA A 127 20.09 1.60 8.07
N PRO A 128 20.15 0.65 9.03
CA PRO A 128 18.97 0.08 9.64
C PRO A 128 18.06 1.15 10.26
N ALA A 129 16.76 1.04 10.01
CA ALA A 129 15.77 1.95 10.57
C ALA A 129 15.54 1.65 12.06
N VAL A 130 15.52 2.71 12.88
CA VAL A 130 15.17 2.63 14.31
C VAL A 130 13.86 3.34 14.62
N ALA A 131 13.37 4.17 13.70
CA ALA A 131 12.16 4.94 13.84
C ALA A 131 11.47 5.17 12.47
N LEU A 132 10.24 5.61 12.55
CA LEU A 132 9.50 6.23 11.45
C LEU A 132 9.50 7.75 11.72
N ALA A 133 10.09 8.54 10.83
CA ALA A 133 10.23 10.00 10.98
C ALA A 133 9.43 10.72 9.90
N ASP A 134 9.00 11.95 10.21
CA ASP A 134 8.28 12.82 9.29
C ASP A 134 9.05 12.93 7.96
N SER A 135 8.40 12.57 6.87
CA SER A 135 8.98 12.59 5.52
C SER A 135 8.96 13.98 4.86
N GLY A 136 8.34 14.96 5.52
CA GLY A 136 8.07 16.29 4.95
C GLY A 136 6.84 16.33 4.03
N GLY A 137 6.21 15.18 3.77
CA GLY A 137 4.98 15.06 3.01
C GLY A 137 3.82 14.65 3.91
N GLY A 138 2.62 14.58 3.32
CA GLY A 138 1.44 14.13 4.07
C GLY A 138 0.12 14.50 3.40
N ARG A 139 -0.92 14.50 4.19
CA ARG A 139 -2.29 14.88 3.82
C ARG A 139 -2.87 15.80 4.90
N PRO A 140 -3.92 16.57 4.63
CA PRO A 140 -4.56 17.38 5.65
C PRO A 140 -4.85 16.56 6.92
N GLY A 141 -4.33 17.04 8.06
CA GLY A 141 -4.45 16.39 9.37
C GLY A 141 -3.50 15.19 9.61
N TRP A 142 -2.64 14.84 8.64
CA TRP A 142 -1.73 13.69 8.71
C TRP A 142 -0.35 14.00 8.15
N ARG A 143 0.69 13.55 8.83
CA ARG A 143 2.09 13.56 8.39
C ARG A 143 2.43 12.24 7.74
N GLY A 144 3.10 12.27 6.59
CA GLY A 144 3.73 11.09 6.02
C GLY A 144 4.97 10.74 6.82
N LEU A 145 5.18 9.46 7.05
CA LEU A 145 6.37 8.97 7.73
C LEU A 145 7.24 8.16 6.77
N ALA A 146 8.54 8.13 7.05
CA ALA A 146 9.52 7.30 6.35
C ALA A 146 10.47 6.64 7.35
N ALA A 147 11.08 5.52 6.95
CA ALA A 147 12.10 4.84 7.71
C ALA A 147 13.29 5.78 8.01
N ALA A 148 13.75 5.82 9.25
CA ALA A 148 14.88 6.64 9.66
C ALA A 148 15.80 5.91 10.65
N CYS A 149 17.11 5.98 10.39
CA CYS A 149 18.13 5.52 11.32
C CYS A 149 18.40 6.55 12.43
N ALA A 150 19.19 6.18 13.44
CA ALA A 150 19.54 7.04 14.55
C ALA A 150 20.19 8.38 14.12
N GLY A 151 20.96 8.38 13.04
CA GLY A 151 21.58 9.59 12.49
C GLY A 151 20.60 10.51 11.78
N CYS A 152 19.65 9.95 11.02
CA CYS A 152 18.71 10.71 10.19
C CYS A 152 17.43 11.13 10.92
N VAL A 153 17.15 10.59 12.10
CA VAL A 153 15.95 10.92 12.90
C VAL A 153 16.09 12.26 13.64
N ARG A 154 17.29 12.81 13.77
CA ARG A 154 17.58 14.03 14.53
C ARG A 154 16.73 15.22 14.04
N ALA A 155 16.16 15.95 15.01
CA ALA A 155 15.33 17.14 14.81
C ALA A 155 14.01 16.90 14.00
N ARG A 156 13.60 15.66 13.78
CA ARG A 156 12.36 15.33 13.08
C ARG A 156 11.32 14.76 14.05
N VAL A 157 10.06 15.08 13.82
CA VAL A 157 8.96 14.37 14.50
C VAL A 157 9.06 12.90 14.11
N SER A 158 9.13 12.01 15.11
CA SER A 158 9.32 10.59 14.86
C SER A 158 8.59 9.73 15.87
N VAL A 159 8.39 8.49 15.52
CA VAL A 159 7.78 7.47 16.38
C VAL A 159 8.54 6.16 16.23
N SER A 160 8.79 5.48 17.36
CA SER A 160 9.38 4.15 17.32
C SER A 160 8.41 3.13 16.68
N PRO A 161 8.90 2.01 16.12
CA PRO A 161 8.06 0.95 15.57
C PRO A 161 6.95 0.48 16.55
N ALA A 162 7.32 0.26 17.81
CA ALA A 162 6.36 -0.10 18.85
C ALA A 162 5.37 1.03 19.17
N GLY A 163 5.83 2.29 19.15
CA GLY A 163 4.99 3.45 19.32
C GLY A 163 4.00 3.64 18.18
N PHE A 164 4.42 3.37 16.96
CA PHE A 164 3.56 3.37 15.79
C PHE A 164 2.49 2.28 15.89
N ALA A 165 2.89 1.03 16.21
CA ALA A 165 1.97 -0.09 16.36
C ALA A 165 0.86 0.21 17.37
N ARG A 166 1.20 0.76 18.55
CA ARG A 166 0.21 1.15 19.57
C ARG A 166 -0.79 2.20 19.08
N ARG A 167 -0.34 3.17 18.30
CA ARG A 167 -1.20 4.26 17.76
C ARG A 167 -2.03 3.84 16.57
N ALA A 168 -1.54 2.85 15.80
CA ALA A 168 -2.25 2.32 14.62
C ALA A 168 -3.41 1.38 15.01
N GLY A 169 -3.30 0.70 16.15
CA GLY A 169 -4.35 -0.19 16.66
C GLY A 169 -3.83 -1.56 17.09
N GLN A 170 -4.70 -2.32 17.72
CA GLN A 170 -4.36 -3.63 18.28
C GLN A 170 -4.07 -4.67 17.18
N GLY A 171 -3.10 -5.53 17.45
CA GLY A 171 -2.76 -6.69 16.63
C GLY A 171 -1.82 -6.38 15.45
N LEU A 172 -1.33 -5.14 15.32
CA LEU A 172 -0.28 -4.79 14.36
C LEU A 172 1.10 -5.14 14.92
N ARG A 173 1.87 -5.89 14.16
CA ARG A 173 3.29 -6.11 14.40
C ARG A 173 4.11 -5.26 13.41
N VAL A 174 4.94 -4.37 13.93
CA VAL A 174 5.87 -3.58 13.09
C VAL A 174 7.28 -4.17 13.23
N ILE A 175 7.84 -4.57 12.10
CA ILE A 175 9.15 -5.20 12.00
C ILE A 175 10.07 -4.23 11.27
N ALA A 176 11.18 -3.84 11.90
CA ALA A 176 12.27 -3.19 11.17
C ALA A 176 13.03 -4.27 10.39
N GLY A 177 13.02 -4.18 9.07
CA GLY A 177 13.81 -5.05 8.21
C GLY A 177 15.30 -4.81 8.47
N GLY A 178 16.01 -5.85 8.82
CA GLY A 178 17.48 -5.82 8.84
C GLY A 178 18.01 -5.71 7.41
N ALA A 179 19.29 -5.43 7.24
CA ALA A 179 20.02 -5.24 5.98
C ALA A 179 20.00 -6.45 5.00
N GLY A 180 19.07 -7.38 5.12
CA GLY A 180 18.89 -8.56 4.27
C GLY A 180 17.64 -8.53 3.39
N ALA A 181 16.76 -7.52 3.51
CA ALA A 181 15.64 -7.32 2.59
C ALA A 181 16.13 -6.41 1.44
N THR A 182 16.75 -7.03 0.47
CA THR A 182 17.03 -6.64 -0.92
C THR A 182 16.74 -5.18 -1.29
N GLY A 183 17.76 -4.41 -1.25
CA GLY A 183 17.86 -3.05 -1.76
C GLY A 183 19.16 -2.48 -1.24
N GLY A 184 20.29 -2.86 -1.87
CA GLY A 184 21.58 -2.23 -1.59
C GLY A 184 21.47 -0.72 -1.76
N PRO A 185 22.39 0.07 -1.12
CA PRO A 185 22.41 1.50 -1.30
C PRO A 185 22.65 1.79 -2.79
N VAL A 186 21.65 2.34 -3.47
CA VAL A 186 21.87 2.91 -4.79
C VAL A 186 22.66 4.18 -4.52
N ALA A 187 23.95 4.13 -4.83
CA ALA A 187 24.81 5.29 -4.83
C ALA A 187 24.17 6.33 -5.77
N ALA A 188 24.09 7.57 -5.28
CA ALA A 188 23.62 8.68 -6.08
C ALA A 188 24.51 8.78 -7.33
N GLY A 189 23.97 8.38 -8.51
CA GLY A 189 24.68 8.45 -9.78
C GLY A 189 24.64 7.22 -10.67
N GLU A 190 24.19 6.04 -10.17
CA GLU A 190 24.06 4.86 -11.04
C GLU A 190 22.59 4.71 -11.47
N GLY A 191 22.42 4.45 -12.79
CA GLY A 191 21.10 4.23 -13.39
C GLY A 191 20.34 3.11 -12.70
N LEU A 192 19.00 3.12 -12.83
CA LEU A 192 18.11 2.12 -12.27
C LEU A 192 18.61 0.71 -12.55
N GLY A 193 18.73 -0.11 -11.52
CA GLY A 193 19.06 -1.52 -11.67
C GLY A 193 17.97 -2.30 -12.41
N VAL A 194 18.31 -3.47 -12.98
CA VAL A 194 17.34 -4.30 -13.72
C VAL A 194 16.05 -4.58 -12.92
N PRO A 195 16.09 -4.92 -11.62
CA PRO A 195 14.88 -5.09 -10.83
C PRO A 195 14.02 -3.83 -10.70
N GLU A 196 14.66 -2.66 -10.58
CA GLU A 196 13.98 -1.36 -10.51
C GLU A 196 13.32 -1.01 -11.84
N LEU A 197 14.00 -1.26 -12.96
CA LEU A 197 13.44 -1.07 -14.30
C LEU A 197 12.26 -1.98 -14.57
N VAL A 198 12.32 -3.24 -14.14
CA VAL A 198 11.22 -4.20 -14.27
C VAL A 198 10.02 -3.77 -13.43
N ALA A 199 10.24 -3.29 -12.21
CA ALA A 199 9.18 -2.80 -11.35
C ALA A 199 8.52 -1.52 -11.91
N GLU A 200 9.32 -0.59 -12.44
CA GLU A 200 8.82 0.63 -13.08
C GLU A 200 8.03 0.30 -14.35
N ALA A 201 8.53 -0.62 -15.18
CA ALA A 201 7.83 -1.10 -16.37
C ALA A 201 6.47 -1.73 -16.02
N ALA A 202 6.40 -2.54 -14.96
CA ALA A 202 5.16 -3.14 -14.49
C ALA A 202 4.15 -2.09 -14.00
N LEU A 203 4.62 -1.04 -13.33
CA LEU A 203 3.79 0.09 -12.89
C LEU A 203 3.24 0.91 -14.06
N LEU A 204 4.10 1.21 -15.03
CA LEU A 204 3.71 1.91 -16.26
C LEU A 204 2.71 1.09 -17.07
N GLN A 205 2.91 -0.22 -17.17
CA GLN A 205 1.96 -1.12 -17.83
C GLN A 205 0.60 -1.12 -17.13
N ALA A 206 0.57 -1.22 -15.80
CA ALA A 206 -0.67 -1.18 -15.04
C ALA A 206 -1.41 0.16 -15.19
N ARG A 207 -0.68 1.28 -15.28
CA ARG A 207 -1.25 2.60 -15.58
C ARG A 207 -1.82 2.66 -17.00
N LEU A 208 -1.11 2.11 -17.97
CA LEU A 208 -1.55 2.06 -19.36
C LEU A 208 -2.84 1.26 -19.51
N ASP A 209 -2.89 0.08 -18.92
CA ASP A 209 -4.06 -0.81 -18.92
C ASP A 209 -5.28 -0.12 -18.27
N TRP A 210 -5.03 0.64 -17.20
CA TRP A 210 -6.09 1.42 -16.56
C TRP A 210 -6.62 2.52 -17.50
N PHE A 211 -5.73 3.30 -18.15
CA PHE A 211 -6.13 4.33 -19.11
C PHE A 211 -6.88 3.74 -20.30
N GLN A 212 -6.41 2.63 -20.87
CA GLN A 212 -7.08 1.93 -21.97
C GLN A 212 -8.48 1.49 -21.55
N SER A 213 -8.62 0.94 -20.34
CA SER A 213 -9.93 0.55 -19.80
C SER A 213 -10.86 1.76 -19.62
N GLN A 214 -10.35 2.93 -19.23
CA GLN A 214 -11.16 4.15 -19.12
C GLN A 214 -11.59 4.67 -20.50
N LEU A 215 -10.69 4.65 -21.48
CA LEU A 215 -11.00 5.06 -22.85
C LEU A 215 -12.03 4.15 -23.50
N ALA A 216 -11.93 2.83 -23.33
CA ALA A 216 -12.92 1.88 -23.81
C ALA A 216 -14.31 2.16 -23.22
N ARG A 217 -14.39 2.43 -21.91
CA ARG A 217 -15.66 2.79 -21.25
C ARG A 217 -16.26 4.12 -21.73
N LEU A 218 -15.41 5.09 -22.11
CA LEU A 218 -15.88 6.35 -22.67
C LEU A 218 -16.35 6.19 -24.11
N GLY A 219 -15.72 5.29 -24.89
CA GLY A 219 -16.14 4.90 -26.24
C GLY A 219 -17.53 4.27 -26.23
N GLU A 220 -17.73 3.25 -25.37
CA GLU A 220 -19.02 2.55 -25.22
C GLU A 220 -20.19 3.49 -24.83
N ARG A 221 -19.92 4.52 -24.03
CA ARG A 221 -20.94 5.53 -23.66
C ARG A 221 -21.31 6.46 -24.81
N ARG A 222 -20.39 6.72 -25.74
CA ARG A 222 -20.64 7.55 -26.92
C ARG A 222 -21.48 6.84 -27.98
N GLU A 223 -21.38 5.51 -28.05
CA GLU A 223 -22.15 4.70 -29.02
C GLU A 223 -23.56 4.40 -28.53
N GLN A 224 -23.87 4.61 -27.24
CA GLN A 224 -25.19 4.36 -26.63
C GLN A 224 -26.04 5.63 -26.42
N GLY A 225 -25.57 6.80 -26.80
CA GLY A 225 -26.27 8.09 -26.74
C GLY A 225 -26.42 8.75 -28.09
#